data_c0151d4e4890c237104c0d8967a2f437
#
_entry.id   c0151d4e4890c237104c0d8967a2f437
#
_cell.length_a   1.000
_cell.length_b   1.000
_cell.length_c   1.000
_cell.angle_alpha   90.00
_cell.angle_beta   90.00
_cell.angle_gamma   90.00
#
_symmetry.space_group_name_H-M   'P 1'
#
loop_
_entity.id
_entity.type
_entity.pdbx_description
1 polymer ?
#
loop_
_entity_poly.entity_id
_entity_poly.type
_entity_poly.pdbx_seq_one_letter_code
_entity_poly.pdbx_strand_id
1 'polypeptide(L)'
;MTLIALTGMPAAGKGEVAAVAQQRGWAVHRIGDLVWEETERRGLELAPASVGAVANGEREAHGYGVWASRSLERIDALRAAGSHVLIDGMRGERELAVFRTAYGDALVTVAVVASAEQRLARVQQRGRIDDGDAAAF
;
A
#
# COMPACT_ATOMS: atom_id res chain seq x y z
N MET A 1 11.01 -8.62 -15.97
CA MET A 1 9.98 -7.82 -15.28
C MET A 1 10.44 -7.50 -13.89
N THR A 2 10.32 -6.26 -13.48
CA THR A 2 10.73 -5.82 -12.15
C THR A 2 9.52 -5.75 -11.22
N LEU A 3 9.71 -6.21 -9.98
CA LEU A 3 8.70 -6.16 -8.93
C LEU A 3 9.29 -5.41 -7.74
N ILE A 4 8.71 -4.26 -7.43
CA ILE A 4 9.16 -3.41 -6.33
C ILE A 4 8.07 -3.32 -5.26
N ALA A 5 8.47 -3.55 -4.01
CA ALA A 5 7.64 -3.25 -2.85
C ALA A 5 8.11 -1.91 -2.27
N LEU A 6 7.22 -0.94 -2.26
CA LEU A 6 7.52 0.41 -1.80
C LEU A 6 7.16 0.55 -0.32
N THR A 7 8.10 1.03 0.49
CA THR A 7 7.87 1.30 1.89
C THR A 7 8.33 2.71 2.27
N GLY A 8 7.90 3.19 3.40
CA GLY A 8 8.26 4.52 3.91
C GLY A 8 7.20 5.06 4.84
N MET A 9 7.59 6.00 5.65
CA MET A 9 6.70 6.67 6.59
C MET A 9 5.68 7.56 5.86
N PRO A 10 4.57 7.91 6.51
CA PRO A 10 3.60 8.85 5.94
C PRO A 10 4.28 10.14 5.45
N ALA A 11 3.86 10.64 4.30
CA ALA A 11 4.38 11.85 3.65
C ALA A 11 5.86 11.80 3.28
N ALA A 12 6.49 10.62 3.22
CA ALA A 12 7.88 10.49 2.76
C ALA A 12 8.06 10.69 1.25
N GLY A 13 6.97 10.62 0.47
CA GLY A 13 7.01 10.81 -0.98
C GLY A 13 6.66 9.58 -1.80
N LYS A 14 6.07 8.56 -1.18
CA LYS A 14 5.67 7.32 -1.88
C LYS A 14 4.71 7.58 -3.04
N GLY A 15 3.77 8.51 -2.87
CA GLY A 15 2.83 8.88 -3.92
C GLY A 15 3.50 9.43 -5.18
N GLU A 16 4.57 10.20 -5.01
CA GLU A 16 5.37 10.73 -6.12
C GLU A 16 6.06 9.60 -6.89
N VAL A 17 6.63 8.65 -6.17
CA VAL A 17 7.28 7.47 -6.78
C VAL A 17 6.25 6.65 -7.56
N ALA A 18 5.07 6.41 -6.99
CA ALA A 18 4.00 5.69 -7.66
C ALA A 18 3.54 6.41 -8.93
N ALA A 19 3.40 7.74 -8.88
CA ALA A 19 3.02 8.54 -10.03
C ALA A 19 4.04 8.44 -11.17
N VAL A 20 5.33 8.52 -10.86
CA VAL A 20 6.40 8.35 -11.85
C VAL A 20 6.37 6.94 -12.46
N ALA A 21 6.17 5.93 -11.65
CA ALA A 21 6.06 4.54 -12.13
C ALA A 21 4.90 4.40 -13.13
N GLN A 22 3.74 4.95 -12.81
CA GLN A 22 2.59 4.92 -13.72
C GLN A 22 2.86 5.66 -15.04
N GLN A 23 3.51 6.82 -14.98
CA GLN A 23 3.89 7.58 -16.17
C GLN A 23 4.84 6.80 -17.09
N ARG A 24 5.63 5.89 -16.51
CA ARG A 24 6.56 5.02 -17.24
C ARG A 24 5.96 3.70 -17.64
N GLY A 25 4.67 3.52 -17.50
CA GLY A 25 3.95 2.32 -17.93
C GLY A 25 3.97 1.16 -16.94
N TRP A 26 4.42 1.38 -15.71
CA TRP A 26 4.34 0.37 -14.65
C TRP A 26 2.90 0.19 -14.16
N ALA A 27 2.56 -1.01 -13.78
CA ALA A 27 1.34 -1.27 -13.02
C ALA A 27 1.60 -0.96 -11.54
N VAL A 28 0.73 -0.18 -10.93
CA VAL A 28 0.79 0.10 -9.49
C VAL A 28 -0.34 -0.66 -8.81
N HIS A 29 0.03 -1.59 -7.94
CA HIS A 29 -0.92 -2.32 -7.11
C HIS A 29 -0.95 -1.68 -5.73
N ARG A 30 -2.08 -1.08 -5.37
CA ARG A 30 -2.31 -0.52 -4.04
C ARG A 30 -3.07 -1.54 -3.20
N ILE A 31 -2.45 -1.96 -2.12
CA ILE A 31 -3.07 -2.95 -1.19
C ILE A 31 -4.40 -2.40 -0.66
N GLY A 32 -4.45 -1.12 -0.36
CA GLY A 32 -5.65 -0.47 0.14
C GLY A 32 -6.86 -0.55 -0.79
N ASP A 33 -6.64 -0.68 -2.10
CA ASP A 33 -7.74 -0.82 -3.06
C ASP A 33 -8.56 -2.08 -2.78
N LEU A 34 -7.93 -3.16 -2.33
CA LEU A 34 -8.62 -4.39 -1.95
C LEU A 34 -9.54 -4.18 -0.75
N VAL A 35 -9.12 -3.35 0.19
CA VAL A 35 -9.93 -3.01 1.37
C VAL A 35 -11.17 -2.22 0.95
N TRP A 36 -10.99 -1.23 0.07
CA TRP A 36 -12.10 -0.45 -0.47
C TRP A 36 -13.09 -1.33 -1.24
N GLU A 37 -12.58 -2.22 -2.09
CA GLU A 37 -13.40 -3.16 -2.87
C GLU A 37 -14.20 -4.08 -1.95
N GLU A 38 -13.58 -4.61 -0.89
CA GLU A 38 -14.27 -5.47 0.08
C GLU A 38 -15.33 -4.71 0.86
N THR A 39 -15.06 -3.46 1.24
CA THR A 39 -16.04 -2.60 1.92
C THR A 39 -17.25 -2.36 1.03
N GLU A 40 -17.02 -2.07 -0.23
CA GLU A 40 -18.08 -1.88 -1.24
C GLU A 40 -18.89 -3.17 -1.45
N ARG A 41 -18.21 -4.30 -1.57
CA ARG A 41 -18.85 -5.62 -1.73
C ARG A 41 -19.79 -5.95 -0.58
N ARG A 42 -19.47 -5.51 0.63
CA ARG A 42 -20.32 -5.69 1.82
C ARG A 42 -21.51 -4.73 1.86
N GLY A 43 -21.62 -3.82 0.92
CA GLY A 43 -22.68 -2.82 0.89
C GLY A 43 -22.53 -1.73 1.94
N LEU A 44 -21.32 -1.56 2.49
CA LEU A 44 -21.05 -0.53 3.49
C LEU A 44 -20.73 0.79 2.82
N GLU A 45 -20.98 1.89 3.53
CA GLU A 45 -20.58 3.21 3.07
C GLU A 45 -19.06 3.30 2.94
N LEU A 46 -18.57 3.87 1.83
CA LEU A 46 -17.14 4.07 1.61
C LEU A 46 -16.65 5.30 2.39
N ALA A 47 -16.52 5.13 3.68
CA ALA A 47 -16.04 6.16 4.60
C ALA A 47 -14.79 5.63 5.34
N PRO A 48 -13.89 6.52 5.81
CA PRO A 48 -12.69 6.09 6.52
C PRO A 48 -12.94 5.14 7.69
N ALA A 49 -14.00 5.38 8.45
CA ALA A 49 -14.36 4.52 9.58
C ALA A 49 -14.76 3.11 9.14
N SER A 50 -15.58 2.99 8.10
CA SER A 50 -16.05 1.70 7.58
C SER A 50 -14.91 0.92 6.94
N VAL A 51 -14.10 1.59 6.11
CA VAL A 51 -12.94 0.98 5.46
C VAL A 51 -11.92 0.53 6.49
N GLY A 52 -11.64 1.36 7.49
CA GLY A 52 -10.73 1.02 8.59
C GLY A 52 -11.23 -0.17 9.41
N ALA A 53 -12.53 -0.24 9.67
CA ALA A 53 -13.14 -1.37 10.40
C ALA A 53 -13.01 -2.68 9.62
N VAL A 54 -13.24 -2.65 8.31
CA VAL A 54 -13.04 -3.82 7.43
C VAL A 54 -11.57 -4.24 7.43
N ALA A 55 -10.65 -3.30 7.25
CA ALA A 55 -9.22 -3.59 7.23
C ALA A 55 -8.76 -4.26 8.53
N ASN A 56 -9.11 -3.68 9.66
CA ASN A 56 -8.69 -4.16 10.97
C ASN A 56 -9.40 -5.45 11.37
N GLY A 57 -10.67 -5.58 11.06
CA GLY A 57 -11.43 -6.81 11.32
C GLY A 57 -10.84 -8.02 10.60
N GLU A 58 -10.46 -7.87 9.36
CA GLU A 58 -9.81 -8.93 8.59
C GLU A 58 -8.42 -9.26 9.13
N ARG A 59 -7.65 -8.27 9.58
CA ARG A 59 -6.35 -8.49 10.22
C ARG A 59 -6.50 -9.25 11.52
N GLU A 60 -7.47 -8.92 12.34
CA GLU A 60 -7.75 -9.63 13.60
C GLU A 60 -8.17 -11.08 13.35
N ALA A 61 -8.98 -11.31 12.32
CA ALA A 61 -9.50 -12.65 12.01
C ALA A 61 -8.45 -13.54 11.32
N HIS A 62 -7.61 -12.99 10.45
CA HIS A 62 -6.75 -13.75 9.54
C HIS A 62 -5.27 -13.40 9.63
N GLY A 63 -4.87 -12.47 10.48
CA GLY A 63 -3.48 -12.03 10.64
C GLY A 63 -3.15 -10.75 9.87
N TYR A 64 -2.05 -10.12 10.26
CA TYR A 64 -1.65 -8.81 9.71
C TYR A 64 -1.13 -8.86 8.28
N GLY A 65 -0.84 -10.05 7.75
CA GLY A 65 -0.46 -10.25 6.35
C GLY A 65 -1.62 -10.54 5.40
N VAL A 66 -2.86 -10.52 5.87
CA VAL A 66 -4.03 -10.95 5.09
C VAL A 66 -4.21 -10.18 3.78
N TRP A 67 -4.05 -8.86 3.80
CA TRP A 67 -4.23 -8.04 2.61
C TRP A 67 -3.10 -8.23 1.60
N ALA A 68 -1.89 -8.49 2.07
CA ALA A 68 -0.78 -8.89 1.20
C ALA A 68 -1.06 -10.24 0.56
N SER A 69 -1.52 -11.22 1.34
CA SER A 69 -1.88 -12.54 0.80
C SER A 69 -2.97 -12.45 -0.27
N ARG A 70 -3.97 -11.63 -0.07
CA ARG A 70 -5.04 -11.40 -1.05
C ARG A 70 -4.58 -10.62 -2.27
N SER A 71 -3.46 -9.91 -2.17
CA SER A 71 -2.86 -9.18 -3.29
C SER A 71 -2.13 -10.09 -4.28
N LEU A 72 -1.70 -11.29 -3.86
CA LEU A 72 -0.82 -12.14 -4.67
C LEU A 72 -1.43 -12.51 -6.01
N GLU A 73 -2.70 -12.86 -6.05
CA GLU A 73 -3.38 -13.23 -7.29
C GLU A 73 -3.34 -12.09 -8.32
N ARG A 74 -3.63 -10.88 -7.87
CA ARG A 74 -3.64 -9.69 -8.74
C ARG A 74 -2.24 -9.33 -9.21
N ILE A 75 -1.25 -9.39 -8.32
CA ILE A 75 0.15 -9.14 -8.65
C ILE A 75 0.65 -10.18 -9.67
N ASP A 76 0.34 -11.44 -9.46
CA ASP A 76 0.74 -12.52 -10.36
C ASP A 76 0.12 -12.35 -11.75
N ALA A 77 -1.14 -11.92 -11.83
CA ALA A 77 -1.79 -11.64 -13.11
C ALA A 77 -1.10 -10.48 -13.86
N LEU A 78 -0.73 -9.42 -13.15
CA LEU A 78 -0.01 -8.29 -13.74
C LEU A 78 1.36 -8.71 -14.25
N ARG A 79 2.08 -9.53 -13.50
CA ARG A 79 3.38 -10.06 -13.90
C ARG A 79 3.27 -10.99 -15.11
N ALA A 80 2.27 -11.86 -15.12
CA ALA A 80 2.01 -12.76 -16.23
C ALA A 80 1.67 -11.99 -17.52
N ALA A 81 1.04 -10.84 -17.41
CA ALA A 81 0.78 -9.94 -18.54
C ALA A 81 2.02 -9.17 -19.02
N GLY A 82 3.15 -9.36 -18.36
CA GLY A 82 4.42 -8.72 -18.76
C GLY A 82 4.67 -7.35 -18.14
N SER A 83 3.90 -6.94 -17.12
CA SER A 83 4.07 -5.65 -16.50
C SER A 83 5.20 -5.61 -15.48
N HIS A 84 5.90 -4.49 -15.40
CA HIS A 84 6.63 -4.11 -14.20
C HIS A 84 5.61 -3.72 -13.15
N VAL A 85 5.77 -4.16 -11.90
CA VAL A 85 4.79 -3.93 -10.84
C VAL A 85 5.41 -3.20 -9.66
N LEU A 86 4.74 -2.16 -9.21
CA LEU A 86 5.02 -1.46 -7.97
C LEU A 86 3.92 -1.79 -6.96
N ILE A 87 4.31 -2.34 -5.81
CA ILE A 87 3.38 -2.60 -4.71
C ILE A 87 3.45 -1.42 -3.75
N ASP A 88 2.32 -0.78 -3.53
CA ASP A 88 2.18 0.38 -2.64
C ASP A 88 1.18 0.08 -1.53
N GLY A 89 1.36 0.73 -0.39
CA GLY A 89 0.42 0.65 0.72
C GLY A 89 0.73 -0.42 1.76
N MET A 90 1.96 -0.96 1.80
CA MET A 90 2.35 -1.85 2.89
C MET A 90 2.36 -1.09 4.21
N ARG A 91 1.80 -1.72 5.24
CA ARG A 91 1.70 -1.12 6.58
C ARG A 91 2.60 -1.76 7.61
N GLY A 92 3.27 -2.86 7.31
CA GLY A 92 4.13 -3.51 8.28
C GLY A 92 4.93 -4.68 7.73
N GLU A 93 5.76 -5.22 8.62
CA GLU A 93 6.69 -6.29 8.29
C GLU A 93 6.01 -7.59 7.87
N ARG A 94 4.83 -7.88 8.38
CA ARG A 94 4.12 -9.12 8.05
C ARG A 94 3.64 -9.15 6.61
N GLU A 95 3.26 -7.99 6.08
CA GLU A 95 2.92 -7.87 4.67
C GLU A 95 4.15 -8.05 3.79
N LEU A 96 5.27 -7.43 4.17
CA LEU A 96 6.53 -7.62 3.47
C LEU A 96 6.98 -9.07 3.50
N ALA A 97 6.81 -9.76 4.63
CA ALA A 97 7.14 -11.18 4.75
C ALA A 97 6.35 -12.05 3.79
N VAL A 98 5.06 -11.75 3.59
CA VAL A 98 4.23 -12.46 2.60
C VAL A 98 4.81 -12.31 1.19
N PHE A 99 5.16 -11.10 0.80
CA PHE A 99 5.72 -10.85 -0.52
C PHE A 99 7.12 -11.47 -0.69
N ARG A 100 7.96 -11.42 0.33
CA ARG A 100 9.27 -12.07 0.31
C ARG A 100 9.16 -13.59 0.16
N THR A 101 8.23 -14.19 0.85
CA THR A 101 7.97 -15.63 0.74
C THR A 101 7.48 -15.99 -0.66
N ALA A 102 6.58 -15.18 -1.22
CA ALA A 102 5.99 -15.45 -2.53
C ALA A 102 6.98 -15.23 -3.68
N TYR A 103 7.82 -14.20 -3.60
CA TYR A 103 8.61 -13.73 -4.74
C TYR A 103 10.11 -13.87 -4.57
N GLY A 104 10.61 -14.07 -3.36
CA GLY A 104 12.02 -14.29 -3.10
C GLY A 104 12.91 -13.19 -3.68
N ASP A 105 13.93 -13.57 -4.42
CA ASP A 105 14.90 -12.66 -5.01
C ASP A 105 14.33 -11.77 -6.14
N ALA A 106 13.15 -12.10 -6.65
CA ALA A 106 12.48 -11.26 -7.64
C ALA A 106 11.94 -9.96 -7.05
N LEU A 107 11.73 -9.93 -5.73
CA LEU A 107 11.22 -8.74 -5.03
C LEU A 107 12.36 -7.80 -4.67
N VAL A 108 12.24 -6.55 -5.09
CA VAL A 108 13.12 -5.46 -4.66
C VAL A 108 12.32 -4.57 -3.70
N THR A 109 12.85 -4.35 -2.50
CA THR A 109 12.23 -3.46 -1.53
C THR A 109 12.90 -2.10 -1.61
N VAL A 110 12.10 -1.06 -1.81
CA VAL A 110 12.57 0.32 -1.90
C VAL A 110 11.94 1.15 -0.78
N ALA A 111 12.77 1.75 0.05
CA ALA A 111 12.32 2.66 1.10
C ALA A 111 12.45 4.10 0.64
N VAL A 112 11.35 4.84 0.76
CA VAL A 112 11.33 6.29 0.53
C VAL A 112 11.46 6.96 1.87
N VAL A 113 12.47 7.80 2.04
CA VAL A 113 12.77 8.47 3.32
C VAL A 113 12.72 9.98 3.19
N ALA A 114 12.23 10.61 4.23
CA ALA A 114 12.26 12.06 4.42
C ALA A 114 12.32 12.34 5.91
N SER A 115 12.84 13.50 6.30
CA SER A 115 12.88 13.89 7.71
C SER A 115 11.46 14.03 8.28
N ALA A 116 11.32 13.89 9.60
CA ALA A 116 10.04 14.10 10.27
C ALA A 116 9.52 15.52 10.01
N GLU A 117 10.40 16.51 9.98
CA GLU A 117 10.05 17.90 9.69
C GLU A 117 9.49 18.08 8.28
N GLN A 118 10.14 17.50 7.26
CA GLN A 118 9.64 17.53 5.88
C GLN A 118 8.30 16.82 5.74
N ARG A 119 8.15 15.66 6.40
CA ARG A 119 6.91 14.90 6.36
C ARG A 119 5.76 15.65 7.02
N LEU A 120 6.00 16.29 8.17
CA LEU A 120 5.00 17.10 8.85
C LEU A 120 4.53 18.27 7.98
N ALA A 121 5.45 18.98 7.35
CA ALA A 121 5.12 20.08 6.44
C ALA A 121 4.22 19.62 5.29
N ARG A 122 4.50 18.44 4.72
CA ARG A 122 3.68 17.86 3.65
C ARG A 122 2.28 17.47 4.11
N VAL A 123 2.16 16.88 5.31
CA VAL A 123 0.86 16.52 5.91
C VAL A 123 0.00 17.76 6.08
N GLN A 124 0.56 18.84 6.60
CA GLN A 124 -0.15 20.10 6.79
C GLN A 124 -0.63 20.71 5.46
N GLN A 125 0.14 20.56 4.40
CA GLN A 125 -0.22 21.08 3.07
C GLN A 125 -1.29 20.26 2.37
N ARG A 126 -1.22 18.90 2.45
CA ARG A 126 -2.12 18.03 1.69
C ARG A 126 -3.44 17.71 2.40
N GLY A 127 -3.46 17.74 3.73
CA GLY A 127 -4.67 17.53 4.52
C GLY A 127 -5.42 16.22 4.25
N ARG A 128 -4.70 15.11 3.99
CA ARG A 128 -5.34 13.81 3.71
C ARG A 128 -5.94 13.23 4.98
N ILE A 129 -7.07 12.57 4.83
CA ILE A 129 -7.79 11.97 5.97
C ILE A 129 -6.97 10.86 6.64
N ASP A 130 -6.24 10.07 5.85
CA ASP A 130 -5.39 8.99 6.36
C ASP A 130 -4.13 9.46 7.07
N ASP A 131 -3.80 10.73 6.99
CA ASP A 131 -2.65 11.31 7.69
C ASP A 131 -2.95 11.59 9.18
N GLY A 132 -4.23 11.65 9.54
CA GLY A 132 -4.64 11.99 10.90
C GLY A 132 -4.38 13.44 11.25
N ASP A 133 -4.26 13.70 12.55
CA ASP A 133 -3.93 15.04 13.06
C ASP A 133 -2.44 15.31 12.90
N ALA A 134 -2.09 16.43 12.27
CA ALA A 134 -0.70 16.85 12.12
C ALA A 134 0.03 17.01 13.46
N ALA A 135 -0.69 17.35 14.53
CA ALA A 135 -0.12 17.46 15.88
C ALA A 135 0.31 16.10 16.46
N ALA A 136 -0.28 15.00 15.98
CA ALA A 136 0.06 13.64 16.39
C ALA A 136 1.21 13.04 15.60
N PHE A 137 1.64 13.72 14.55
CA PHE A 137 2.69 13.25 13.64
C PHE A 137 4.08 13.29 14.29
#